data_182a2b48f3f910842f861136b28c0c2e
#
_entry.id   182a2b48f3f910842f861136b28c0c2e
#
_cell.length_a   1.000
_cell.length_b   1.000
_cell.length_c   1.000
_cell.angle_alpha   90.00
_cell.angle_beta   90.00
_cell.angle_gamma   90.00
#
_symmetry.space_group_name_H-M   'P 1'
#
loop_
_entity.id
_entity.type
_entity.pdbx_description
1 polymer ?
#
loop_
_entity_poly.entity_id
_entity_poly.type
_entity_poly.pdbx_seq_one_letter_code
_entity_poly.pdbx_strand_id
1 'polypeptide(L)'
;MEILDSEKRRARNLIWNAAGDYHFEPDFKAYDDEGRADLYWNSIIGAVRKNYGPETIDALFAAFHGCRDEALYEQLVWLGLENAVYQRESPRRLALPALRRRYARWVVDQCAGIGDGELLPRLEEAHFRRALGEDPAMTTEDRKLLDSLEFSGELDGPELSQAALDFLHDHFGFVPGKTQTEEAEALRKHRPWFLFGRSRALDGLPAVRTFGFGYGEHLVAGQGGGPNAEPVQRRLTDRNLAQTEEALRNYMRDYFGAPLLSEGERRTLEQSLCTGEHKNCHLYYTQGDDEPGRRLKGYAAAQRRNALRQAEKNREAYEADAVRHRASIVRLTARIRNAMLAYLQPTVVRTASGTLDPGRIWRGVYLDDDKVFTKIQQSDPGQLAVDLLLDASSSQVDRQAVVAAQGYMIAEALTRCHIPVRVTSFCSLSGYTVLTRYRDYQEQDRNERIFRYFTTGCNRDGLAIRALAREIEESSYEHKLVILLSDAKPNDVIQLYRDGAYVDYARDNGIENTAMEVRSLLFRDIPVICVFTGNDDDIPAAHTIYGRNFARIRSLDQFADTVGTLIQNQIRSL
;
A
#
# COMPACT_ATOMS: atom_id res chain seq x y z
N MET A 1 1.00 -8.86 22.53
CA MET A 1 0.03 -7.79 22.89
C MET A 1 -1.00 -8.41 23.82
N GLU A 2 -1.26 -7.81 24.97
CA GLU A 2 -2.24 -8.35 25.92
C GLU A 2 -3.64 -7.84 25.53
N ILE A 3 -4.54 -8.77 25.23
CA ILE A 3 -5.91 -8.44 24.83
C ILE A 3 -6.71 -8.03 26.06
N LEU A 4 -7.34 -6.87 26.01
CA LEU A 4 -8.15 -6.33 27.10
C LEU A 4 -9.35 -7.23 27.41
N ASP A 5 -9.69 -7.41 28.67
CA ASP A 5 -10.86 -8.23 29.09
C ASP A 5 -12.19 -7.69 28.54
N SER A 6 -12.29 -6.41 28.26
CA SER A 6 -13.44 -5.81 27.57
C SER A 6 -13.59 -6.34 26.15
N GLU A 7 -12.49 -6.49 25.40
CA GLU A 7 -12.48 -6.99 24.04
C GLU A 7 -12.69 -8.52 24.00
N LYS A 8 -12.18 -9.28 24.97
CA LYS A 8 -12.51 -10.70 25.12
C LYS A 8 -14.01 -10.91 25.33
N ARG A 9 -14.63 -10.09 26.17
CA ARG A 9 -16.09 -10.12 26.38
C ARG A 9 -16.86 -9.70 25.14
N ARG A 10 -16.35 -8.71 24.41
CA ARG A 10 -16.94 -8.26 23.16
C ARG A 10 -16.90 -9.35 22.08
N ALA A 11 -15.77 -10.00 21.87
CA ALA A 11 -15.62 -11.11 20.95
C ALA A 11 -16.62 -12.24 21.26
N ARG A 12 -16.69 -12.66 22.54
CA ARG A 12 -17.65 -13.65 23.00
C ARG A 12 -19.11 -13.25 22.70
N ASN A 13 -19.49 -12.02 23.00
CA ASN A 13 -20.84 -11.53 22.74
C ASN A 13 -21.18 -11.52 21.23
N LEU A 14 -20.22 -11.19 20.36
CA LEU A 14 -20.39 -11.25 18.90
C LEU A 14 -20.64 -12.69 18.44
N ILE A 15 -19.87 -13.64 18.94
CA ILE A 15 -20.01 -15.06 18.63
C ILE A 15 -21.37 -15.58 19.11
N TRP A 16 -21.76 -15.30 20.36
CA TRP A 16 -23.05 -15.68 20.91
C TRP A 16 -24.23 -15.13 20.11
N ASN A 17 -24.19 -13.86 19.76
CA ASN A 17 -25.22 -13.25 18.90
C ASN A 17 -25.31 -13.92 17.52
N ALA A 18 -24.18 -14.30 16.96
CA ALA A 18 -24.14 -14.97 15.66
C ALA A 18 -24.61 -16.42 15.74
N ALA A 19 -24.25 -17.12 16.81
CA ALA A 19 -24.68 -18.50 17.09
C ALA A 19 -26.17 -18.58 17.47
N GLY A 20 -26.72 -17.53 18.12
CA GLY A 20 -28.02 -17.57 18.74
C GLY A 20 -28.04 -18.43 20.02
N ASP A 21 -26.88 -18.69 20.59
CA ASP A 21 -26.66 -19.46 21.83
C ASP A 21 -25.71 -18.66 22.74
N TYR A 22 -26.05 -18.57 24.03
CA TYR A 22 -25.35 -17.75 25.02
C TYR A 22 -24.75 -18.60 26.16
N HIS A 23 -24.79 -19.94 26.02
CA HIS A 23 -24.48 -20.88 27.10
C HIS A 23 -23.16 -21.67 26.91
N PHE A 24 -22.29 -21.22 26.03
CA PHE A 24 -20.99 -21.85 25.78
C PHE A 24 -19.84 -20.85 25.87
N GLU A 25 -18.63 -21.32 26.15
CA GLU A 25 -17.41 -20.54 25.98
C GLU A 25 -16.83 -20.86 24.60
N PRO A 26 -16.63 -19.84 23.74
CA PRO A 26 -16.05 -20.07 22.42
C PRO A 26 -14.56 -20.44 22.51
N ASP A 27 -14.15 -21.51 21.82
CA ASP A 27 -12.76 -21.94 21.72
C ASP A 27 -11.96 -21.00 20.79
N PHE A 28 -12.63 -20.45 19.77
CA PHE A 28 -12.05 -19.52 18.80
C PHE A 28 -12.62 -18.12 19.00
N LYS A 29 -11.75 -17.11 18.99
CA LYS A 29 -12.09 -15.70 19.09
C LYS A 29 -11.16 -14.91 18.19
N ALA A 30 -11.69 -14.04 17.36
CA ALA A 30 -10.91 -13.24 16.42
C ALA A 30 -10.71 -11.81 16.93
N TYR A 31 -9.49 -11.29 16.73
CA TYR A 31 -9.10 -9.93 17.11
C TYR A 31 -8.33 -9.28 15.94
N ASP A 32 -8.46 -7.96 15.82
CA ASP A 32 -7.66 -7.18 14.87
C ASP A 32 -6.23 -6.91 15.42
N ASP A 33 -5.40 -6.25 14.60
CA ASP A 33 -4.00 -5.92 14.94
C ASP A 33 -3.88 -5.02 16.17
N GLU A 34 -4.95 -4.34 16.56
CA GLU A 34 -5.02 -3.49 17.76
C GLU A 34 -5.55 -4.22 18.98
N GLY A 35 -5.87 -5.52 18.84
CA GLY A 35 -6.44 -6.36 19.92
C GLY A 35 -7.91 -6.10 20.19
N ARG A 36 -8.62 -5.46 19.28
CA ARG A 36 -10.08 -5.27 19.35
C ARG A 36 -10.77 -6.48 18.74
N ALA A 37 -11.94 -6.84 19.27
CA ALA A 37 -12.73 -7.95 18.74
C ALA A 37 -13.12 -7.70 17.28
N ASP A 38 -12.67 -8.57 16.36
CA ASP A 38 -13.03 -8.51 14.95
C ASP A 38 -14.50 -8.81 14.75
N LEU A 39 -15.23 -7.89 14.13
CA LEU A 39 -16.67 -8.01 13.95
C LEU A 39 -17.05 -9.07 12.93
N TYR A 40 -16.28 -9.16 11.82
CA TYR A 40 -16.58 -10.09 10.75
C TYR A 40 -16.34 -11.53 11.18
N TRP A 41 -15.11 -11.84 11.61
CA TRP A 41 -14.73 -13.20 11.97
C TRP A 41 -15.47 -13.75 13.19
N ASN A 42 -15.68 -12.95 14.23
CA ASN A 42 -16.49 -13.42 15.35
C ASN A 42 -17.97 -13.71 14.94
N SER A 43 -18.48 -13.00 13.90
CA SER A 43 -19.78 -13.33 13.33
C SER A 43 -19.74 -14.63 12.54
N ILE A 44 -18.65 -14.92 11.80
CA ILE A 44 -18.46 -16.19 11.08
C ILE A 44 -18.33 -17.34 12.06
N ILE A 45 -17.47 -17.24 13.09
CA ILE A 45 -17.29 -18.28 14.12
C ILE A 45 -18.62 -18.69 14.75
N GLY A 46 -19.42 -17.72 15.17
CA GLY A 46 -20.74 -18.01 15.73
C GLY A 46 -21.71 -18.63 14.71
N ALA A 47 -21.66 -18.18 13.47
CA ALA A 47 -22.52 -18.72 12.41
C ALA A 47 -22.11 -20.13 11.97
N VAL A 48 -20.81 -20.49 12.00
CA VAL A 48 -20.32 -21.86 11.78
C VAL A 48 -20.94 -22.79 12.83
N ARG A 49 -20.84 -22.44 14.11
CA ARG A 49 -21.42 -23.23 15.20
C ARG A 49 -22.94 -23.43 15.04
N LYS A 50 -23.66 -22.37 14.65
CA LYS A 50 -25.11 -22.40 14.42
C LYS A 50 -25.52 -23.34 13.28
N ASN A 51 -24.81 -23.30 12.16
CA ASN A 51 -25.22 -23.97 10.94
C ASN A 51 -24.74 -25.42 10.86
N TYR A 52 -23.61 -25.76 11.48
CA TYR A 52 -22.98 -27.08 11.35
C TYR A 52 -22.94 -27.86 12.67
N GLY A 53 -23.29 -27.23 13.78
CA GLY A 53 -23.30 -27.83 15.12
C GLY A 53 -21.92 -27.93 15.77
N PRO A 54 -21.86 -27.78 17.12
CA PRO A 54 -20.60 -27.80 17.84
C PRO A 54 -19.87 -29.15 17.72
N GLU A 55 -20.60 -30.26 17.89
CA GLU A 55 -20.00 -31.60 17.89
C GLU A 55 -19.28 -31.95 16.60
N THR A 56 -19.85 -31.54 15.45
CA THR A 56 -19.24 -31.76 14.13
C THR A 56 -17.97 -30.94 13.95
N ILE A 57 -18.01 -29.69 14.34
CA ILE A 57 -16.86 -28.76 14.22
C ILE A 57 -15.74 -29.17 15.17
N ASP A 58 -16.07 -29.48 16.42
CA ASP A 58 -15.09 -29.93 17.40
C ASP A 58 -14.43 -31.26 16.97
N ALA A 59 -15.20 -32.21 16.40
CA ALA A 59 -14.66 -33.45 15.86
C ALA A 59 -13.74 -33.20 14.63
N LEU A 60 -14.10 -32.26 13.75
CA LEU A 60 -13.28 -31.89 12.59
C LEU A 60 -11.92 -31.34 13.03
N PHE A 61 -11.88 -30.37 13.95
CA PHE A 61 -10.63 -29.81 14.44
C PHE A 61 -9.82 -30.81 15.29
N ALA A 62 -10.49 -31.66 16.07
CA ALA A 62 -9.83 -32.73 16.81
C ALA A 62 -9.14 -33.77 15.91
N ALA A 63 -9.60 -33.96 14.68
CA ALA A 63 -9.05 -34.95 13.74
C ALA A 63 -7.59 -34.67 13.35
N PHE A 64 -7.16 -33.41 13.32
CA PHE A 64 -5.79 -33.00 13.00
C PHE A 64 -5.04 -32.35 14.17
N HIS A 65 -5.64 -32.39 15.37
CA HIS A 65 -4.97 -31.91 16.58
C HIS A 65 -3.69 -32.73 16.87
N GLY A 66 -2.58 -32.06 17.17
CA GLY A 66 -1.27 -32.66 17.39
C GLY A 66 -0.51 -33.06 16.14
N CYS A 67 -1.03 -32.81 14.94
CA CYS A 67 -0.32 -33.00 13.68
C CYS A 67 0.78 -31.95 13.50
N ARG A 68 1.79 -32.27 12.68
CA ARG A 68 2.91 -31.36 12.40
C ARG A 68 2.47 -30.01 11.80
N ASP A 69 1.48 -30.03 10.93
CA ASP A 69 0.99 -28.88 10.17
C ASP A 69 -0.40 -28.42 10.67
N GLU A 70 -0.72 -28.71 11.94
CA GLU A 70 -2.00 -28.39 12.59
C GLU A 70 -2.44 -26.95 12.35
N ALA A 71 -1.55 -25.98 12.59
CA ALA A 71 -1.85 -24.56 12.42
C ALA A 71 -2.19 -24.18 10.97
N LEU A 72 -1.56 -24.82 9.99
CA LEU A 72 -1.86 -24.64 8.57
C LEU A 72 -3.24 -25.24 8.23
N TYR A 73 -3.51 -26.46 8.68
CA TYR A 73 -4.77 -27.14 8.42
C TYR A 73 -5.95 -26.38 9.03
N GLU A 74 -5.77 -25.90 10.26
CA GLU A 74 -6.77 -25.08 10.95
C GLU A 74 -7.14 -23.83 10.13
N GLN A 75 -6.14 -23.08 9.68
CA GLN A 75 -6.37 -21.86 8.92
C GLN A 75 -7.02 -22.12 7.54
N LEU A 76 -6.59 -23.16 6.84
CA LEU A 76 -7.20 -23.57 5.58
C LEU A 76 -8.67 -23.98 5.76
N VAL A 77 -8.94 -24.80 6.78
CA VAL A 77 -10.31 -25.23 7.09
C VAL A 77 -11.20 -24.04 7.44
N TRP A 78 -10.69 -23.09 8.24
CA TRP A 78 -11.44 -21.86 8.55
C TRP A 78 -11.77 -21.02 7.31
N LEU A 79 -10.86 -20.94 6.33
CA LEU A 79 -11.11 -20.23 5.08
C LEU A 79 -12.25 -20.88 4.28
N GLY A 80 -12.29 -22.21 4.23
CA GLY A 80 -13.37 -22.97 3.62
C GLY A 80 -14.72 -22.83 4.35
N LEU A 81 -14.69 -22.88 5.70
CA LEU A 81 -15.85 -22.66 6.55
C LEU A 81 -16.42 -21.25 6.38
N GLU A 82 -15.56 -20.24 6.24
CA GLU A 82 -15.96 -18.86 5.96
C GLU A 82 -16.81 -18.78 4.70
N ASN A 83 -16.34 -19.37 3.60
CA ASN A 83 -17.07 -19.37 2.33
C ASN A 83 -18.43 -20.03 2.44
N ALA A 84 -18.47 -21.22 3.03
CA ALA A 84 -19.71 -22.00 3.19
C ALA A 84 -20.75 -21.25 4.04
N VAL A 85 -20.34 -20.69 5.17
CA VAL A 85 -21.23 -19.93 6.06
C VAL A 85 -21.65 -18.61 5.43
N TYR A 86 -20.75 -17.93 4.75
CA TYR A 86 -21.11 -16.69 4.05
C TYR A 86 -22.18 -16.93 3.00
N GLN A 87 -22.05 -17.95 2.17
CA GLN A 87 -23.07 -18.30 1.18
C GLN A 87 -24.44 -18.57 1.82
N ARG A 88 -24.47 -19.25 2.96
CA ARG A 88 -25.69 -19.64 3.68
C ARG A 88 -26.36 -18.49 4.42
N GLU A 89 -25.58 -17.62 5.07
CA GLU A 89 -26.09 -16.54 5.95
C GLU A 89 -26.26 -15.19 5.23
N SER A 90 -25.53 -14.92 4.13
CA SER A 90 -25.60 -13.63 3.42
C SER A 90 -27.00 -13.25 2.93
N PRO A 91 -27.90 -14.17 2.49
CA PRO A 91 -29.26 -13.80 2.13
C PRO A 91 -30.13 -13.38 3.32
N ARG A 92 -29.77 -13.81 4.53
CA ARG A 92 -30.53 -13.56 5.76
C ARG A 92 -29.99 -12.40 6.58
N ARG A 93 -28.70 -12.09 6.43
CA ARG A 93 -27.99 -11.07 7.22
C ARG A 93 -27.52 -9.94 6.32
N LEU A 94 -28.31 -8.88 6.20
CA LEU A 94 -28.07 -7.75 5.28
C LEU A 94 -26.72 -7.03 5.50
N ALA A 95 -26.20 -7.05 6.73
CA ALA A 95 -24.89 -6.43 7.04
C ALA A 95 -23.69 -7.29 6.66
N LEU A 96 -23.86 -8.62 6.55
CA LEU A 96 -22.74 -9.56 6.35
C LEU A 96 -21.97 -9.31 5.03
N PRO A 97 -22.60 -9.00 3.88
CA PRO A 97 -21.88 -8.68 2.66
C PRO A 97 -21.01 -7.41 2.76
N ALA A 98 -21.46 -6.41 3.52
CA ALA A 98 -20.67 -5.20 3.74
C ALA A 98 -19.47 -5.46 4.66
N LEU A 99 -19.65 -6.28 5.70
CA LEU A 99 -18.59 -6.69 6.61
C LEU A 99 -17.54 -7.53 5.88
N ARG A 100 -17.98 -8.53 5.05
CA ARG A 100 -17.06 -9.34 4.23
C ARG A 100 -16.22 -8.47 3.31
N ARG A 101 -16.85 -7.55 2.58
CA ARG A 101 -16.13 -6.64 1.67
C ARG A 101 -15.12 -5.76 2.40
N ARG A 102 -15.47 -5.25 3.59
CA ARG A 102 -14.55 -4.46 4.41
C ARG A 102 -13.34 -5.29 4.85
N TYR A 103 -13.60 -6.51 5.35
CA TYR A 103 -12.55 -7.43 5.76
C TYR A 103 -11.68 -7.88 4.58
N ALA A 104 -12.30 -8.23 3.46
CA ALA A 104 -11.60 -8.62 2.23
C ALA A 104 -10.63 -7.53 1.74
N ARG A 105 -11.02 -6.27 1.79
CA ARG A 105 -10.13 -5.14 1.47
C ARG A 105 -8.93 -5.10 2.40
N TRP A 106 -9.19 -5.18 3.70
CA TRP A 106 -8.13 -5.18 4.69
C TRP A 106 -7.15 -6.35 4.46
N VAL A 107 -7.62 -7.56 4.19
CA VAL A 107 -6.76 -8.71 3.86
C VAL A 107 -5.93 -8.46 2.60
N VAL A 108 -6.57 -8.00 1.53
CA VAL A 108 -5.87 -7.70 0.26
C VAL A 108 -4.81 -6.63 0.47
N ASP A 109 -5.07 -5.62 1.31
CA ASP A 109 -4.10 -4.58 1.68
C ASP A 109 -2.93 -5.15 2.49
N GLN A 110 -3.18 -6.07 3.42
CA GLN A 110 -2.14 -6.73 4.23
C GLN A 110 -1.30 -7.72 3.41
N CYS A 111 -1.94 -8.50 2.54
CA CYS A 111 -1.27 -9.48 1.69
C CYS A 111 -0.54 -8.85 0.49
N ALA A 112 -0.82 -7.61 0.17
CA ALA A 112 -0.24 -6.87 -0.96
C ALA A 112 1.27 -6.56 -0.78
N GLY A 113 2.07 -7.48 -0.45
CA GLY A 113 3.52 -7.35 -0.29
C GLY A 113 4.14 -8.65 0.18
N ILE A 114 3.31 -9.60 0.57
CA ILE A 114 3.74 -10.96 0.87
C ILE A 114 3.87 -11.66 -0.48
N GLY A 115 5.08 -11.63 -1.04
CA GLY A 115 5.35 -12.25 -2.34
C GLY A 115 4.99 -13.74 -2.37
N ASP A 116 5.04 -14.35 -3.56
CA ASP A 116 4.72 -15.75 -3.94
C ASP A 116 5.24 -16.89 -3.02
N GLY A 117 5.77 -16.56 -1.82
CA GLY A 117 6.54 -17.48 -0.99
C GLY A 117 5.71 -18.47 -0.18
N GLU A 118 4.63 -18.07 0.42
CA GLU A 118 3.84 -18.91 1.32
C GLU A 118 2.46 -19.23 0.74
N LEU A 119 2.03 -20.49 0.86
CA LEU A 119 0.79 -20.98 0.28
C LEU A 119 -0.44 -20.29 0.87
N LEU A 120 -0.50 -20.21 2.20
CA LEU A 120 -1.69 -19.73 2.91
C LEU A 120 -2.00 -18.25 2.63
N PRO A 121 -1.05 -17.29 2.75
CA PRO A 121 -1.33 -15.89 2.40
C PRO A 121 -1.78 -15.70 0.95
N ARG A 122 -1.24 -16.49 0.02
CA ARG A 122 -1.66 -16.43 -1.39
C ARG A 122 -3.08 -16.93 -1.60
N LEU A 123 -3.46 -18.03 -0.96
CA LEU A 123 -4.82 -18.56 -1.05
C LEU A 123 -5.83 -17.62 -0.39
N GLU A 124 -5.45 -17.03 0.73
CA GLU A 124 -6.25 -16.08 1.45
C GLU A 124 -6.48 -14.79 0.65
N GLU A 125 -5.42 -14.20 0.12
CA GLU A 125 -5.53 -13.03 -0.76
C GLU A 125 -6.43 -13.35 -1.96
N ALA A 126 -6.23 -14.50 -2.59
CA ALA A 126 -7.02 -14.92 -3.74
C ALA A 126 -8.50 -15.13 -3.39
N HIS A 127 -8.78 -15.77 -2.25
CA HIS A 127 -10.13 -15.95 -1.73
C HIS A 127 -10.85 -14.62 -1.51
N PHE A 128 -10.21 -13.69 -0.80
CA PHE A 128 -10.81 -12.40 -0.51
C PHE A 128 -10.86 -11.46 -1.72
N ARG A 129 -9.97 -11.60 -2.72
CA ARG A 129 -10.13 -10.95 -4.03
C ARG A 129 -11.38 -11.44 -4.77
N ARG A 130 -11.64 -12.75 -4.76
CA ARG A 130 -12.91 -13.30 -5.29
C ARG A 130 -14.13 -12.71 -4.56
N ALA A 131 -14.05 -12.55 -3.24
CA ALA A 131 -15.09 -11.91 -2.44
C ALA A 131 -15.35 -10.45 -2.84
N LEU A 132 -14.35 -9.74 -3.38
CA LEU A 132 -14.48 -8.40 -3.94
C LEU A 132 -14.97 -8.39 -5.40
N GLY A 133 -15.14 -9.57 -6.03
CA GLY A 133 -15.50 -9.69 -7.43
C GLY A 133 -14.33 -9.51 -8.40
N GLU A 134 -13.10 -9.63 -7.90
CA GLU A 134 -11.87 -9.58 -8.68
C GLU A 134 -11.47 -10.99 -9.14
N ASP A 135 -10.79 -11.11 -10.29
CA ASP A 135 -10.17 -12.37 -10.71
C ASP A 135 -8.75 -12.44 -10.11
N PRO A 136 -8.52 -13.29 -9.08
CA PRO A 136 -7.22 -13.36 -8.47
C PRO A 136 -6.20 -13.94 -9.43
N ALA A 137 -5.05 -13.33 -9.44
CA ALA A 137 -3.92 -13.78 -10.21
C ALA A 137 -3.24 -14.95 -9.49
N MET A 138 -3.38 -16.16 -10.03
CA MET A 138 -2.86 -17.36 -9.40
C MET A 138 -2.48 -18.43 -10.44
N THR A 139 -1.65 -19.38 -10.03
CA THR A 139 -1.32 -20.53 -10.87
C THR A 139 -2.56 -21.40 -11.09
N THR A 140 -2.52 -22.25 -12.11
CA THR A 140 -3.62 -23.20 -12.38
C THR A 140 -3.80 -24.18 -11.21
N GLU A 141 -2.72 -24.50 -10.51
CA GLU A 141 -2.71 -25.41 -9.36
C GLU A 141 -3.28 -24.72 -8.12
N ASP A 142 -2.84 -23.49 -7.81
CA ASP A 142 -3.42 -22.71 -6.72
C ASP A 142 -4.91 -22.45 -6.94
N ARG A 143 -5.33 -22.27 -8.21
CA ARG A 143 -6.76 -22.09 -8.55
C ARG A 143 -7.56 -23.35 -8.23
N LYS A 144 -7.06 -24.54 -8.61
CA LYS A 144 -7.72 -25.80 -8.27
C LYS A 144 -7.78 -26.02 -6.76
N LEU A 145 -6.70 -25.67 -6.06
CA LEU A 145 -6.64 -25.78 -4.61
C LEU A 145 -7.67 -24.86 -3.94
N LEU A 146 -7.77 -23.61 -4.39
CA LEU A 146 -8.76 -22.68 -3.88
C LEU A 146 -10.20 -23.10 -4.23
N ASP A 147 -10.43 -23.58 -5.45
CA ASP A 147 -11.75 -24.08 -5.89
C ASP A 147 -12.22 -25.25 -5.03
N SER A 148 -11.30 -26.11 -4.58
CA SER A 148 -11.62 -27.23 -3.67
C SER A 148 -11.71 -26.81 -2.20
N LEU A 149 -11.07 -25.70 -1.81
CA LEU A 149 -11.09 -25.15 -0.46
C LEU A 149 -12.38 -24.34 -0.20
N GLU A 150 -12.92 -23.66 -1.19
CA GLU A 150 -14.13 -22.86 -1.06
C GLU A 150 -15.38 -23.76 -0.96
N PHE A 151 -15.59 -24.34 0.24
CA PHE A 151 -16.72 -25.27 0.47
C PHE A 151 -18.07 -24.62 0.17
N SER A 152 -18.98 -25.41 -0.39
CA SER A 152 -20.35 -24.95 -0.71
C SER A 152 -21.18 -24.73 0.56
N GLY A 153 -21.96 -23.66 0.57
CA GLY A 153 -22.93 -23.38 1.65
C GLY A 153 -24.13 -24.34 1.68
N GLU A 154 -24.29 -25.23 0.67
CA GLU A 154 -25.37 -26.23 0.62
C GLU A 154 -25.04 -27.47 1.47
N LEU A 155 -23.76 -27.74 1.75
CA LEU A 155 -23.33 -28.92 2.52
C LEU A 155 -23.87 -28.89 3.95
N ASP A 156 -24.32 -30.02 4.44
CA ASP A 156 -24.63 -30.17 5.87
C ASP A 156 -23.35 -30.36 6.73
N GLY A 157 -23.50 -30.50 8.06
CA GLY A 157 -22.35 -30.59 8.96
C GLY A 157 -21.44 -31.78 8.68
N PRO A 158 -21.96 -33.03 8.60
CA PRO A 158 -21.17 -34.20 8.25
C PRO A 158 -20.53 -34.13 6.86
N GLU A 159 -21.27 -33.66 5.84
CA GLU A 159 -20.78 -33.50 4.49
C GLU A 159 -19.63 -32.46 4.41
N LEU A 160 -19.77 -31.35 5.11
CA LEU A 160 -18.75 -30.32 5.20
C LEU A 160 -17.49 -30.84 5.90
N SER A 161 -17.65 -31.56 7.02
CA SER A 161 -16.53 -32.17 7.73
C SER A 161 -15.78 -33.16 6.83
N GLN A 162 -16.51 -33.99 6.08
CA GLN A 162 -15.90 -34.92 5.14
C GLN A 162 -15.18 -34.19 3.99
N ALA A 163 -15.80 -33.16 3.43
CA ALA A 163 -15.17 -32.35 2.36
C ALA A 163 -13.88 -31.68 2.84
N ALA A 164 -13.84 -31.20 4.08
CA ALA A 164 -12.63 -30.62 4.67
C ALA A 164 -11.52 -31.68 4.87
N LEU A 165 -11.86 -32.87 5.34
CA LEU A 165 -10.90 -33.97 5.50
C LEU A 165 -10.40 -34.50 4.16
N ASP A 166 -11.28 -34.64 3.16
CA ASP A 166 -10.93 -35.03 1.79
C ASP A 166 -10.00 -33.99 1.15
N PHE A 167 -10.29 -32.71 1.33
CA PHE A 167 -9.41 -31.62 0.90
C PHE A 167 -7.99 -31.75 1.51
N LEU A 168 -7.89 -31.97 2.82
CA LEU A 168 -6.60 -32.13 3.50
C LEU A 168 -5.90 -33.41 3.05
N HIS A 169 -6.64 -34.49 2.81
CA HIS A 169 -6.08 -35.75 2.29
C HIS A 169 -5.54 -35.58 0.87
N ASP A 170 -6.32 -35.03 -0.05
CA ASP A 170 -5.99 -34.98 -1.48
C ASP A 170 -4.85 -34.00 -1.77
N HIS A 171 -4.79 -32.89 -1.06
CA HIS A 171 -3.81 -31.84 -1.32
C HIS A 171 -2.59 -31.89 -0.39
N PHE A 172 -2.74 -32.41 0.83
CA PHE A 172 -1.67 -32.41 1.85
C PHE A 172 -1.30 -33.84 2.32
N GLY A 173 -2.01 -34.87 1.83
CA GLY A 173 -1.74 -36.26 2.23
C GLY A 173 -2.10 -36.56 3.69
N PHE A 174 -2.96 -35.73 4.30
CA PHE A 174 -3.43 -35.91 5.68
C PHE A 174 -4.23 -37.20 5.83
N VAL A 175 -3.94 -37.98 6.88
CA VAL A 175 -4.68 -39.19 7.25
C VAL A 175 -4.99 -39.17 8.73
N PRO A 176 -6.26 -39.14 9.14
CA PRO A 176 -6.63 -39.11 10.55
C PRO A 176 -6.02 -40.29 11.35
N GLY A 177 -5.48 -40.00 12.54
CA GLY A 177 -4.98 -41.01 13.47
C GLY A 177 -3.58 -41.59 13.19
N LYS A 178 -2.82 -41.06 12.21
CA LYS A 178 -1.43 -41.47 11.98
C LYS A 178 -0.46 -40.67 12.83
N THR A 179 0.63 -41.32 13.27
CA THR A 179 1.74 -40.67 13.97
C THR A 179 2.62 -39.85 13.00
N GLN A 180 3.37 -38.87 13.56
CA GLN A 180 4.27 -37.97 12.77
C GLN A 180 5.22 -38.72 11.80
N THR A 181 5.64 -39.94 12.16
CA THR A 181 6.53 -40.79 11.31
C THR A 181 5.80 -41.36 10.09
N GLU A 182 4.55 -41.74 10.26
CA GLU A 182 3.70 -42.33 9.19
C GLU A 182 3.17 -41.24 8.24
N GLU A 183 2.93 -40.02 8.76
CA GLU A 183 2.63 -38.84 7.94
C GLU A 183 3.82 -38.45 7.04
N ALA A 184 5.05 -38.49 7.55
CA ALA A 184 6.25 -38.22 6.76
C ALA A 184 6.46 -39.21 5.61
N GLU A 185 6.03 -40.47 5.75
CA GLU A 185 6.08 -41.47 4.70
C GLU A 185 4.91 -41.32 3.70
N ALA A 186 3.72 -40.96 4.16
CA ALA A 186 2.56 -40.68 3.31
C ALA A 186 2.80 -39.41 2.45
N LEU A 187 3.35 -38.37 3.03
CA LEU A 187 3.78 -37.13 2.36
C LEU A 187 4.85 -37.41 1.29
N ARG A 188 5.74 -38.39 1.47
CA ARG A 188 6.72 -38.80 0.43
C ARG A 188 6.04 -39.42 -0.80
N LYS A 189 4.88 -40.05 -0.66
CA LYS A 189 4.14 -40.70 -1.74
C LYS A 189 3.14 -39.76 -2.44
N HIS A 190 2.60 -38.76 -1.77
CA HIS A 190 1.58 -37.85 -2.29
C HIS A 190 2.02 -36.39 -2.39
N ARG A 191 3.32 -36.09 -2.27
CA ARG A 191 3.82 -34.70 -2.37
C ARG A 191 3.53 -34.15 -3.77
N PRO A 192 2.64 -33.18 -3.91
CA PRO A 192 2.49 -32.47 -5.17
C PRO A 192 3.84 -31.83 -5.50
N TRP A 193 4.34 -32.01 -6.72
CA TRP A 193 5.65 -31.53 -7.19
C TRP A 193 5.88 -30.02 -6.99
N PHE A 194 4.82 -29.23 -6.92
CA PHE A 194 4.88 -27.78 -6.69
C PHE A 194 5.33 -27.37 -5.28
N LEU A 195 5.23 -28.24 -4.28
CA LEU A 195 5.78 -28.00 -2.95
C LEU A 195 7.32 -28.15 -2.91
N PHE A 196 7.91 -28.77 -3.91
CA PHE A 196 9.36 -29.00 -4.00
C PHE A 196 10.16 -27.85 -4.64
N GLY A 197 9.51 -26.98 -5.41
CA GLY A 197 10.23 -26.03 -6.27
C GLY A 197 10.61 -24.70 -5.61
N ARG A 198 9.94 -24.30 -4.52
CA ARG A 198 10.05 -22.92 -4.04
C ARG A 198 10.38 -22.73 -2.56
N SER A 199 10.10 -23.67 -1.66
CA SER A 199 10.40 -23.50 -0.23
C SER A 199 11.88 -23.51 0.13
N ARG A 200 12.80 -23.79 -0.81
CA ARG A 200 14.25 -23.69 -0.60
C ARG A 200 14.84 -22.30 -0.85
N ALA A 201 14.12 -21.42 -1.52
CA ALA A 201 14.62 -20.09 -1.90
C ALA A 201 14.36 -19.00 -0.87
N LEU A 202 13.44 -19.24 0.09
CA LEU A 202 12.98 -18.23 1.08
C LEU A 202 13.43 -18.49 2.53
N ASP A 203 14.14 -19.58 2.78
CA ASP A 203 14.67 -19.93 4.12
C ASP A 203 15.72 -18.96 4.69
N GLY A 204 15.91 -17.81 4.10
CA GLY A 204 16.93 -16.83 4.52
C GLY A 204 16.44 -15.38 4.62
N LEU A 205 15.16 -15.11 4.34
CA LEU A 205 14.57 -13.83 4.72
C LEU A 205 14.29 -13.86 6.23
N PRO A 206 14.47 -12.71 6.95
CA PRO A 206 14.04 -12.61 8.33
C PRO A 206 12.59 -13.08 8.37
N ALA A 207 12.24 -13.91 9.35
CA ALA A 207 10.92 -14.50 9.49
C ALA A 207 9.88 -13.41 9.28
N VAL A 208 9.27 -13.40 8.10
CA VAL A 208 8.06 -12.62 7.85
C VAL A 208 7.12 -13.16 8.90
N ARG A 209 6.71 -12.28 9.83
CA ARG A 209 5.66 -12.63 10.78
C ARG A 209 4.53 -13.16 9.91
N THR A 210 4.26 -14.46 9.99
CA THR A 210 3.02 -15.03 9.52
C THR A 210 1.96 -14.19 10.23
N PHE A 211 1.24 -13.38 9.48
CA PHE A 211 0.04 -12.76 9.99
C PHE A 211 -0.92 -13.91 10.24
N GLY A 212 -0.78 -14.52 11.42
CA GLY A 212 -1.75 -15.49 11.85
C GLY A 212 -3.06 -14.76 11.96
N PHE A 213 -4.07 -15.26 11.26
CA PHE A 213 -5.42 -14.92 11.60
C PHE A 213 -5.54 -15.09 13.11
N GLY A 214 -5.94 -14.06 13.83
CA GLY A 214 -6.17 -14.16 15.25
C GLY A 214 -7.42 -14.99 15.55
N TYR A 215 -7.44 -16.25 15.17
CA TYR A 215 -8.62 -17.11 15.28
C TYR A 215 -8.90 -17.62 16.68
N GLY A 216 -7.95 -17.57 17.59
CA GLY A 216 -8.20 -18.03 18.92
C GLY A 216 -7.14 -17.67 19.93
N GLU A 217 -7.49 -17.75 21.19
CA GLU A 217 -6.52 -17.66 22.30
C GLU A 217 -5.42 -18.74 22.17
N HIS A 218 -5.70 -19.87 21.53
CA HIS A 218 -4.74 -20.93 21.24
C HIS A 218 -3.69 -20.54 20.20
N LEU A 219 -4.02 -19.73 19.19
CA LEU A 219 -3.06 -19.26 18.19
C LEU A 219 -2.13 -18.16 18.71
N VAL A 220 -2.59 -17.36 19.68
CA VAL A 220 -1.73 -16.39 20.38
C VAL A 220 -0.71 -17.11 21.29
N ALA A 221 -1.04 -18.29 21.82
CA ALA A 221 -0.13 -19.10 22.63
C ALA A 221 0.89 -19.89 21.78
N GLY A 222 0.61 -20.16 20.51
CA GLY A 222 1.52 -20.85 19.56
C GLY A 222 2.70 -20.01 19.09
N GLN A 223 2.77 -18.71 19.40
CA GLN A 223 3.98 -17.88 19.28
C GLN A 223 4.94 -18.07 20.47
N GLY A 224 4.98 -19.23 21.05
CA GLY A 224 5.96 -19.65 22.06
C GLY A 224 7.34 -19.93 21.45
N GLY A 225 7.95 -18.96 20.84
CA GLY A 225 9.39 -18.85 20.79
C GLY A 225 9.84 -18.46 22.19
N GLY A 226 10.21 -19.42 23.02
CA GLY A 226 10.84 -19.15 24.33
C GLY A 226 12.05 -18.22 24.12
N PRO A 227 12.47 -17.45 25.14
CA PRO A 227 13.55 -16.46 25.05
C PRO A 227 14.94 -17.04 24.70
N ASN A 228 15.05 -18.33 24.37
CA ASN A 228 16.29 -19.04 24.06
C ASN A 228 16.27 -19.78 22.71
N ALA A 229 15.36 -19.47 21.79
CA ALA A 229 15.47 -19.98 20.42
C ALA A 229 16.53 -19.17 19.66
N GLU A 230 17.76 -19.69 19.60
CA GLU A 230 18.79 -19.14 18.71
C GLU A 230 18.30 -19.20 17.27
N PRO A 231 18.40 -18.09 16.50
CA PRO A 231 18.06 -18.10 15.09
C PRO A 231 19.05 -19.04 14.38
N VAL A 232 18.54 -20.11 13.81
CA VAL A 232 19.34 -21.00 12.93
C VAL A 232 19.67 -20.18 11.68
N GLN A 233 20.81 -19.49 11.72
CA GLN A 233 21.42 -18.86 10.56
C GLN A 233 21.91 -19.97 9.60
N ARG A 234 21.05 -20.37 8.66
CA ARG A 234 21.52 -21.08 7.47
C ARG A 234 22.24 -20.08 6.60
N ARG A 235 23.56 -20.22 6.48
CA ARG A 235 24.37 -19.52 5.48
C ARG A 235 23.84 -19.88 4.09
N LEU A 236 23.12 -18.96 3.46
CA LEU A 236 22.84 -19.03 2.03
C LEU A 236 24.19 -18.90 1.31
N THR A 237 24.47 -19.79 0.38
CA THR A 237 25.64 -19.63 -0.48
C THR A 237 25.39 -18.44 -1.42
N ASP A 238 26.42 -17.63 -1.72
CA ASP A 238 26.33 -16.44 -2.59
C ASP A 238 25.63 -16.70 -3.92
N ARG A 239 25.70 -17.93 -4.40
CA ARG A 239 25.06 -18.36 -5.64
C ARG A 239 23.51 -18.46 -5.51
N ASN A 240 23.00 -18.87 -4.36
CA ASN A 240 21.57 -18.98 -4.11
C ASN A 240 20.95 -17.59 -3.84
N LEU A 241 21.69 -16.70 -3.20
CA LEU A 241 21.32 -15.29 -3.02
C LEU A 241 21.16 -14.58 -4.36
N ALA A 242 22.15 -14.70 -5.25
CA ALA A 242 22.12 -14.09 -6.58
C ALA A 242 20.95 -14.60 -7.45
N GLN A 243 20.63 -15.89 -7.37
CA GLN A 243 19.48 -16.48 -8.09
C GLN A 243 18.14 -15.97 -7.54
N THR A 244 18.03 -15.75 -6.23
CA THR A 244 16.82 -15.21 -5.58
C THR A 244 16.62 -13.75 -5.95
N GLU A 245 17.67 -12.93 -5.94
CA GLU A 245 17.60 -11.52 -6.36
C GLU A 245 17.24 -11.38 -7.84
N GLU A 246 17.77 -12.24 -8.71
CA GLU A 246 17.43 -12.23 -10.13
C GLU A 246 15.97 -12.62 -10.36
N ALA A 247 15.47 -13.63 -9.65
CA ALA A 247 14.07 -14.04 -9.71
C ALA A 247 13.13 -12.92 -9.27
N LEU A 248 13.46 -12.22 -8.18
CA LEU A 248 12.70 -11.09 -7.67
C LEU A 248 12.72 -9.91 -8.65
N ARG A 249 13.88 -9.61 -9.25
CA ARG A 249 13.99 -8.57 -10.29
C ARG A 249 13.16 -8.90 -11.53
N ASN A 250 13.17 -10.15 -11.97
CA ASN A 250 12.33 -10.60 -13.07
C ASN A 250 10.84 -10.48 -12.74
N TYR A 251 10.47 -10.77 -11.49
CA TYR A 251 9.11 -10.56 -11.00
C TYR A 251 8.70 -9.08 -11.03
N MET A 252 9.54 -8.17 -10.51
CA MET A 252 9.30 -6.73 -10.56
C MET A 252 9.14 -6.21 -12.00
N ARG A 253 9.98 -6.71 -12.91
CA ARG A 253 9.91 -6.39 -14.35
C ARG A 253 8.62 -6.89 -14.99
N ASP A 254 8.18 -8.09 -14.64
CA ASP A 254 6.94 -8.66 -15.16
C ASP A 254 5.70 -7.96 -14.60
N TYR A 255 5.79 -7.47 -13.36
CA TYR A 255 4.69 -6.83 -12.67
C TYR A 255 4.53 -5.36 -13.05
N PHE A 256 5.62 -4.58 -13.01
CA PHE A 256 5.60 -3.13 -13.19
C PHE A 256 6.06 -2.66 -14.58
N GLY A 257 6.58 -3.55 -15.41
CA GLY A 257 7.13 -3.21 -16.73
C GLY A 257 8.64 -2.98 -16.71
N ALA A 258 9.18 -2.55 -17.84
CA ALA A 258 10.61 -2.36 -18.03
C ALA A 258 11.22 -1.32 -17.07
N PRO A 259 12.40 -1.57 -16.49
CA PRO A 259 13.07 -0.59 -15.65
C PRO A 259 13.61 0.57 -16.50
N LEU A 260 13.55 1.78 -15.95
CA LEU A 260 14.13 2.99 -16.56
C LEU A 260 15.64 3.08 -16.36
N LEU A 261 16.14 2.54 -15.25
CA LEU A 261 17.56 2.58 -14.89
C LEU A 261 18.26 1.28 -15.25
N SER A 262 19.49 1.38 -15.72
CA SER A 262 20.39 0.24 -15.81
C SER A 262 20.72 -0.29 -14.42
N GLU A 263 21.17 -1.54 -14.35
CA GLU A 263 21.54 -2.19 -13.08
C GLU A 263 22.66 -1.43 -12.33
N GLY A 264 23.61 -0.85 -13.06
CA GLY A 264 24.70 -0.06 -12.48
C GLY A 264 24.20 1.26 -11.87
N GLU A 265 23.35 1.99 -12.59
CA GLU A 265 22.73 3.22 -12.12
C GLU A 265 21.85 2.98 -10.89
N ARG A 266 21.03 1.92 -10.93
CA ARG A 266 20.18 1.53 -9.81
C ARG A 266 21.02 1.26 -8.55
N ARG A 267 22.08 0.47 -8.64
CA ARG A 267 22.97 0.15 -7.50
C ARG A 267 23.62 1.40 -6.92
N THR A 268 24.09 2.30 -7.77
CA THR A 268 24.69 3.57 -7.33
C THR A 268 23.66 4.42 -6.58
N LEU A 269 22.43 4.48 -7.10
CA LEU A 269 21.36 5.22 -6.50
C LEU A 269 20.93 4.62 -5.14
N GLU A 270 20.77 3.29 -5.07
CA GLU A 270 20.45 2.57 -3.83
C GLU A 270 21.52 2.77 -2.75
N GLN A 271 22.82 2.74 -3.12
CA GLN A 271 23.90 2.99 -2.17
C GLN A 271 23.83 4.37 -1.55
N SER A 272 23.29 5.36 -2.26
CA SER A 272 23.15 6.73 -1.76
C SER A 272 21.84 6.96 -0.99
N LEU A 273 20.74 6.34 -1.41
CA LEU A 273 19.40 6.62 -0.90
C LEU A 273 18.90 5.59 0.11
N CYS A 274 19.22 4.29 -0.10
CA CYS A 274 18.80 3.21 0.79
C CYS A 274 19.74 3.08 1.99
N THR A 275 19.86 4.15 2.77
CA THR A 275 20.75 4.28 3.93
C THR A 275 19.98 4.62 5.20
N GLY A 276 20.58 4.42 6.36
CA GLY A 276 19.95 4.72 7.65
C GLY A 276 18.68 3.88 7.85
N GLU A 277 17.56 4.54 8.08
CA GLU A 277 16.26 3.89 8.29
C GLU A 277 15.70 3.17 7.05
N HIS A 278 16.25 3.43 5.86
CA HIS A 278 15.87 2.74 4.60
C HIS A 278 16.86 1.64 4.19
N LYS A 279 17.75 1.24 5.09
CA LYS A 279 18.65 0.11 4.86
C LYS A 279 17.84 -1.15 4.54
N ASN A 280 18.30 -1.95 3.57
CA ASN A 280 17.64 -3.16 3.05
C ASN A 280 16.40 -2.89 2.17
N CYS A 281 16.13 -1.64 1.79
CA CYS A 281 15.18 -1.33 0.75
C CYS A 281 15.86 -1.26 -0.61
N HIS A 282 15.05 -1.42 -1.67
CA HIS A 282 15.46 -1.30 -3.05
C HIS A 282 14.62 -0.27 -3.79
N LEU A 283 15.10 0.20 -4.93
CA LEU A 283 14.41 1.15 -5.78
C LEU A 283 14.11 0.54 -7.15
N TYR A 284 12.92 0.80 -7.68
CA TYR A 284 12.53 0.38 -9.01
C TYR A 284 11.84 1.52 -9.75
N TYR A 285 12.50 2.04 -10.78
CA TYR A 285 11.94 3.11 -11.63
C TYR A 285 11.41 2.52 -12.92
N THR A 286 10.19 2.90 -13.31
CA THR A 286 9.53 2.42 -14.52
C THR A 286 8.61 3.48 -15.12
N GLN A 287 8.26 3.34 -16.40
CA GLN A 287 7.12 4.06 -17.02
C GLN A 287 5.88 3.17 -17.14
N GLY A 288 5.97 1.95 -16.65
CA GLY A 288 4.87 1.01 -16.76
C GLY A 288 4.68 0.44 -18.17
N ASP A 289 5.63 0.60 -19.07
CA ASP A 289 5.53 0.06 -20.43
C ASP A 289 6.09 -1.37 -20.50
N ASP A 290 5.46 -2.23 -21.33
CA ASP A 290 5.87 -3.61 -21.49
C ASP A 290 7.17 -3.71 -22.32
N GLU A 291 8.00 -4.68 -21.98
CA GLU A 291 9.20 -4.97 -22.76
C GLU A 291 8.82 -5.68 -24.07
N PRO A 292 9.26 -5.17 -25.24
CA PRO A 292 8.92 -5.77 -26.52
C PRO A 292 9.33 -7.25 -26.60
N GLY A 293 8.38 -8.13 -26.96
CA GLY A 293 8.62 -9.55 -27.13
C GLY A 293 8.54 -10.40 -25.85
N ARG A 294 8.37 -9.81 -24.67
CA ARG A 294 8.20 -10.53 -23.41
C ARG A 294 6.75 -11.02 -23.26
N ARG A 295 6.58 -12.33 -23.11
CA ARG A 295 5.25 -12.93 -22.84
C ARG A 295 5.07 -13.05 -21.34
N LEU A 296 4.19 -12.24 -20.80
CA LEU A 296 3.77 -12.30 -19.40
C LEU A 296 2.92 -13.54 -19.14
N LYS A 297 3.18 -14.23 -18.02
CA LYS A 297 2.43 -15.42 -17.58
C LYS A 297 2.08 -15.30 -16.09
N GLY A 298 1.09 -16.08 -15.66
CA GLY A 298 0.72 -16.18 -14.25
C GLY A 298 0.21 -14.87 -13.65
N TYR A 299 0.66 -14.56 -12.44
CA TYR A 299 0.24 -13.42 -11.64
C TYR A 299 0.51 -12.08 -12.34
N ALA A 300 1.71 -11.87 -12.88
CA ALA A 300 2.06 -10.62 -13.55
C ALA A 300 1.14 -10.30 -14.74
N ALA A 301 0.77 -11.32 -15.54
CA ALA A 301 -0.16 -11.13 -16.65
C ALA A 301 -1.57 -10.73 -16.19
N ALA A 302 -2.04 -11.27 -15.06
CA ALA A 302 -3.35 -10.93 -14.52
C ALA A 302 -3.34 -9.51 -13.94
N GLN A 303 -2.31 -9.13 -13.19
CA GLN A 303 -2.15 -7.77 -12.68
C GLN A 303 -2.05 -6.74 -13.80
N ARG A 304 -1.35 -7.07 -14.87
CA ARG A 304 -1.30 -6.21 -16.04
C ARG A 304 -2.68 -5.97 -16.65
N ARG A 305 -3.49 -7.04 -16.77
CA ARG A 305 -4.89 -6.90 -17.22
C ARG A 305 -5.73 -6.07 -16.25
N ASN A 306 -5.52 -6.23 -14.94
CA ASN A 306 -6.22 -5.43 -13.93
C ASN A 306 -5.84 -3.96 -14.04
N ALA A 307 -4.54 -3.65 -14.20
CA ALA A 307 -4.07 -2.28 -14.40
C ALA A 307 -4.66 -1.63 -15.65
N LEU A 308 -4.73 -2.37 -16.77
CA LEU A 308 -5.35 -1.87 -18.00
C LEU A 308 -6.86 -1.62 -17.81
N ARG A 309 -7.58 -2.56 -17.20
CA ARG A 309 -9.00 -2.36 -16.88
C ARG A 309 -9.24 -1.19 -15.93
N GLN A 310 -8.35 -1.00 -14.96
CA GLN A 310 -8.45 0.15 -14.06
C GLN A 310 -8.17 1.47 -14.78
N ALA A 311 -7.22 1.50 -15.71
CA ALA A 311 -6.97 2.68 -16.53
C ALA A 311 -8.20 3.11 -17.34
N GLU A 312 -8.93 2.14 -17.89
CA GLU A 312 -10.21 2.38 -18.58
C GLU A 312 -11.26 2.95 -17.61
N LYS A 313 -11.43 2.31 -16.42
CA LYS A 313 -12.35 2.79 -15.38
C LYS A 313 -12.01 4.21 -14.90
N ASN A 314 -10.72 4.54 -14.73
CA ASN A 314 -10.28 5.87 -14.34
C ASN A 314 -10.67 6.92 -15.41
N ARG A 315 -10.50 6.58 -16.68
CA ARG A 315 -10.88 7.44 -17.80
C ARG A 315 -12.39 7.61 -17.89
N GLU A 316 -13.15 6.52 -17.84
CA GLU A 316 -14.61 6.55 -17.85
C GLU A 316 -15.19 7.38 -16.70
N ALA A 317 -14.67 7.22 -15.48
CA ALA A 317 -15.07 8.01 -14.32
C ALA A 317 -14.76 9.49 -14.49
N TYR A 318 -13.62 9.83 -15.10
CA TYR A 318 -13.29 11.23 -15.45
C TYR A 318 -14.24 11.79 -16.51
N GLU A 319 -14.54 11.03 -17.55
CA GLU A 319 -15.43 11.44 -18.64
C GLU A 319 -16.89 11.60 -18.18
N ALA A 320 -17.35 10.77 -17.24
CA ALA A 320 -18.70 10.87 -16.69
C ALA A 320 -18.99 12.25 -16.07
N ASP A 321 -18.00 12.88 -15.44
CA ASP A 321 -18.11 14.22 -14.85
C ASP A 321 -17.28 15.29 -15.61
N ALA A 322 -17.04 15.08 -16.91
CA ALA A 322 -16.13 15.90 -17.72
C ALA A 322 -16.42 17.41 -17.66
N VAL A 323 -17.68 17.82 -17.56
CA VAL A 323 -18.06 19.25 -17.48
C VAL A 323 -17.53 19.86 -16.18
N ARG A 324 -17.70 19.18 -15.04
CA ARG A 324 -17.22 19.62 -13.73
C ARG A 324 -15.69 19.61 -13.66
N HIS A 325 -15.06 18.57 -14.20
CA HIS A 325 -13.61 18.45 -14.25
C HIS A 325 -13.00 19.58 -15.08
N ARG A 326 -13.54 19.87 -16.27
CA ARG A 326 -13.09 20.99 -17.12
C ARG A 326 -13.27 22.34 -16.45
N ALA A 327 -14.41 22.57 -15.77
CA ALA A 327 -14.64 23.80 -15.01
C ALA A 327 -13.62 23.95 -13.86
N SER A 328 -13.29 22.85 -13.17
CA SER A 328 -12.26 22.82 -12.11
C SER A 328 -10.87 23.11 -12.66
N ILE A 329 -10.50 22.55 -13.81
CA ILE A 329 -9.22 22.85 -14.50
C ILE A 329 -9.15 24.35 -14.85
N VAL A 330 -10.21 24.92 -15.43
CA VAL A 330 -10.24 26.36 -15.79
C VAL A 330 -10.06 27.23 -14.55
N ARG A 331 -10.78 26.94 -13.48
CA ARG A 331 -10.67 27.69 -12.20
C ARG A 331 -9.27 27.57 -11.59
N LEU A 332 -8.71 26.35 -11.55
CA LEU A 332 -7.36 26.10 -11.03
C LEU A 332 -6.30 26.83 -11.88
N THR A 333 -6.39 26.75 -13.22
CA THR A 333 -5.52 27.47 -14.15
C THR A 333 -5.56 28.98 -13.90
N ALA A 334 -6.76 29.56 -13.74
CA ALA A 334 -6.89 30.98 -13.47
C ALA A 334 -6.24 31.40 -12.14
N ARG A 335 -6.39 30.60 -11.08
CA ARG A 335 -5.76 30.86 -9.78
C ARG A 335 -4.24 30.78 -9.84
N ILE A 336 -3.68 29.74 -10.48
CA ILE A 336 -2.23 29.58 -10.66
C ILE A 336 -1.69 30.76 -11.48
N ARG A 337 -2.34 31.09 -12.59
CA ARG A 337 -1.93 32.22 -13.44
C ARG A 337 -1.95 33.56 -12.69
N ASN A 338 -2.98 33.82 -11.87
CA ASN A 338 -3.05 35.01 -11.05
C ASN A 338 -1.95 35.04 -9.98
N ALA A 339 -1.60 33.88 -9.39
CA ALA A 339 -0.49 33.79 -8.45
C ALA A 339 0.85 34.12 -9.12
N MET A 340 1.08 33.56 -10.31
CA MET A 340 2.29 33.84 -11.10
C MET A 340 2.37 35.30 -11.54
N LEU A 341 1.26 35.91 -11.98
CA LEU A 341 1.23 37.32 -12.32
C LEU A 341 1.53 38.23 -11.12
N ALA A 342 1.07 37.85 -9.92
CA ALA A 342 1.40 38.56 -8.70
C ALA A 342 2.89 38.40 -8.31
N TYR A 343 3.47 37.24 -8.54
CA TYR A 343 4.89 36.97 -8.34
C TYR A 343 5.78 37.72 -9.34
N LEU A 344 5.30 37.88 -10.59
CA LEU A 344 5.99 38.64 -11.67
C LEU A 344 5.98 40.16 -11.46
N GLN A 345 5.19 40.68 -10.52
CA GLN A 345 5.21 42.12 -10.29
C GLN A 345 6.60 42.55 -9.86
N PRO A 346 7.20 43.51 -10.58
CA PRO A 346 8.54 43.98 -10.26
C PRO A 346 8.56 44.52 -8.81
N THR A 347 9.40 43.92 -7.99
CA THR A 347 9.57 44.35 -6.61
C THR A 347 10.65 45.44 -6.56
N VAL A 348 10.30 46.56 -5.98
CA VAL A 348 11.28 47.63 -5.75
C VAL A 348 12.09 47.30 -4.48
N VAL A 349 13.30 46.82 -4.69
CA VAL A 349 14.24 46.49 -3.59
C VAL A 349 15.13 47.67 -3.30
N ARG A 350 15.41 47.93 -2.02
CA ARG A 350 16.34 48.94 -1.57
C ARG A 350 17.74 48.39 -1.59
N THR A 351 18.63 49.09 -2.26
CA THR A 351 20.02 48.66 -2.48
C THR A 351 20.98 49.82 -2.30
N ALA A 352 22.28 49.52 -2.19
CA ALA A 352 23.33 50.53 -2.19
C ALA A 352 23.68 51.08 -3.59
N SER A 353 23.00 50.60 -4.65
CA SER A 353 23.23 51.02 -6.04
C SER A 353 21.95 50.89 -6.87
N GLY A 354 21.70 51.82 -7.81
CA GLY A 354 20.51 51.81 -8.68
C GLY A 354 19.93 53.21 -8.91
N THR A 355 18.60 53.32 -8.98
CA THR A 355 17.95 54.64 -9.07
C THR A 355 17.84 55.25 -7.67
N LEU A 356 18.42 56.46 -7.51
CA LEU A 356 18.40 57.20 -6.26
C LEU A 356 16.97 57.52 -5.83
N ASP A 357 16.62 57.25 -4.56
CA ASP A 357 15.35 57.68 -3.94
C ASP A 357 15.55 59.00 -3.22
N PRO A 358 15.11 60.14 -3.81
CA PRO A 358 15.34 61.48 -3.26
C PRO A 358 14.77 61.65 -1.85
N GLY A 359 13.68 60.95 -1.50
CA GLY A 359 13.05 61.00 -0.18
C GLY A 359 13.89 60.34 0.92
N ARG A 360 14.98 59.63 0.54
CA ARG A 360 15.81 58.85 1.47
C ARG A 360 17.28 59.28 1.55
N ILE A 361 17.68 60.24 0.75
CA ILE A 361 19.08 60.76 0.77
C ILE A 361 19.50 61.14 2.17
N TRP A 362 18.61 61.71 2.97
CA TRP A 362 18.88 62.11 4.36
C TRP A 362 19.32 60.91 5.23
N ARG A 363 18.93 59.69 4.92
CA ARG A 363 19.35 58.48 5.68
C ARG A 363 20.81 58.15 5.42
N GLY A 364 21.26 58.29 4.18
CA GLY A 364 22.70 58.14 3.88
C GLY A 364 23.57 59.20 4.56
N VAL A 365 23.03 60.44 4.67
CA VAL A 365 23.79 61.57 5.24
C VAL A 365 23.79 61.55 6.79
N TYR A 366 22.66 61.17 7.41
CA TYR A 366 22.49 61.28 8.87
C TYR A 366 22.51 59.95 9.61
N LEU A 367 22.27 58.82 8.95
CA LEU A 367 22.16 57.50 9.56
C LEU A 367 23.19 56.49 9.04
N ASP A 368 24.06 56.89 8.13
CA ASP A 368 25.06 56.02 7.49
C ASP A 368 24.42 54.77 6.81
N ASP A 369 23.19 54.92 6.31
CA ASP A 369 22.42 53.89 5.64
C ASP A 369 22.61 53.99 4.12
N ASP A 370 23.49 53.17 3.55
CA ASP A 370 23.79 53.15 2.10
C ASP A 370 22.64 52.72 1.21
N LYS A 371 21.53 52.16 1.78
CA LYS A 371 20.36 51.67 1.03
C LYS A 371 19.39 52.80 0.64
N VAL A 372 19.93 53.81 0.01
CA VAL A 372 19.19 54.99 -0.49
C VAL A 372 18.82 54.89 -1.98
N PHE A 373 19.18 53.80 -2.61
CA PHE A 373 18.82 53.53 -4.00
C PHE A 373 17.71 52.47 -4.07
N THR A 374 16.98 52.52 -5.15
CA THR A 374 15.98 51.50 -5.52
C THR A 374 16.42 50.79 -6.78
N LYS A 375 16.24 49.47 -6.79
CA LYS A 375 16.41 48.62 -7.98
C LYS A 375 15.12 47.85 -8.23
N ILE A 376 14.67 47.84 -9.43
CA ILE A 376 13.55 46.98 -9.86
C ILE A 376 14.11 45.59 -10.06
N GLN A 377 13.69 44.67 -9.23
CA GLN A 377 13.99 43.24 -9.39
C GLN A 377 12.80 42.59 -10.05
N GLN A 378 13.02 42.03 -11.24
CA GLN A 378 12.04 41.18 -11.91
C GLN A 378 12.32 39.74 -11.52
N SER A 379 11.30 39.04 -11.06
CA SER A 379 11.36 37.60 -10.86
C SER A 379 11.03 36.92 -12.20
N ASP A 380 11.80 35.92 -12.57
CA ASP A 380 11.54 35.10 -13.76
C ASP A 380 10.78 33.82 -13.36
N PRO A 381 9.48 33.68 -13.70
CA PRO A 381 8.69 32.51 -13.32
C PRO A 381 8.95 31.31 -14.21
N GLY A 382 9.72 31.47 -15.28
CA GLY A 382 10.07 30.38 -16.19
C GLY A 382 10.92 29.27 -15.55
N GLN A 383 11.35 29.48 -14.31
CA GLN A 383 12.19 28.55 -13.55
C GLN A 383 11.45 27.70 -12.52
N LEU A 384 10.12 27.86 -12.35
CA LEU A 384 9.33 27.01 -11.47
C LEU A 384 9.01 25.67 -12.14
N ALA A 385 9.36 24.57 -11.46
CA ALA A 385 8.93 23.22 -11.83
C ALA A 385 8.12 22.57 -10.69
N VAL A 386 7.19 21.70 -11.06
CA VAL A 386 6.33 21.00 -10.10
C VAL A 386 6.46 19.49 -10.26
N ASP A 387 6.71 18.81 -9.16
CA ASP A 387 6.66 17.37 -9.07
C ASP A 387 5.35 16.93 -8.40
N LEU A 388 4.54 16.16 -9.13
CA LEU A 388 3.32 15.57 -8.64
C LEU A 388 3.58 14.12 -8.28
N LEU A 389 3.48 13.78 -6.99
CA LEU A 389 3.71 12.46 -6.47
C LEU A 389 2.39 11.84 -6.01
N LEU A 390 2.02 10.67 -6.55
CA LEU A 390 0.76 9.99 -6.28
C LEU A 390 1.03 8.75 -5.44
N ASP A 391 0.44 8.67 -4.27
CA ASP A 391 0.44 7.45 -3.47
C ASP A 391 -0.40 6.37 -4.16
N ALA A 392 0.25 5.29 -4.58
CA ALA A 392 -0.37 4.16 -5.27
C ALA A 392 -0.40 2.90 -4.39
N SER A 393 -0.44 3.06 -3.08
CA SER A 393 -0.64 1.96 -2.14
C SER A 393 -2.06 1.41 -2.20
N SER A 394 -2.25 0.21 -1.69
CA SER A 394 -3.54 -0.49 -1.68
C SER A 394 -4.60 0.24 -0.84
N SER A 395 -4.24 1.10 0.10
CA SER A 395 -5.19 1.95 0.85
C SER A 395 -5.99 2.89 -0.06
N GLN A 396 -5.48 3.20 -1.26
CA GLN A 396 -6.12 4.05 -2.26
C GLN A 396 -7.01 3.28 -3.26
N VAL A 397 -7.18 1.96 -3.11
CA VAL A 397 -7.88 1.09 -4.08
C VAL A 397 -9.29 1.58 -4.42
N ASP A 398 -10.05 2.03 -3.42
CA ASP A 398 -11.42 2.56 -3.62
C ASP A 398 -11.47 3.95 -4.22
N ARG A 399 -10.33 4.65 -4.30
CA ARG A 399 -10.22 6.05 -4.72
C ARG A 399 -9.40 6.23 -5.98
N GLN A 400 -9.02 5.14 -6.65
CA GLN A 400 -8.13 5.17 -7.81
C GLN A 400 -8.61 6.16 -8.89
N ALA A 401 -9.87 6.11 -9.25
CA ALA A 401 -10.44 7.01 -10.24
C ALA A 401 -10.41 8.49 -9.79
N VAL A 402 -10.63 8.73 -8.49
CA VAL A 402 -10.61 10.09 -7.91
C VAL A 402 -9.18 10.64 -7.90
N VAL A 403 -8.21 9.85 -7.44
CA VAL A 403 -6.79 10.25 -7.38
C VAL A 403 -6.26 10.50 -8.81
N ALA A 404 -6.56 9.60 -9.76
CA ALA A 404 -6.18 9.77 -11.15
C ALA A 404 -6.78 11.06 -11.76
N ALA A 405 -8.07 11.32 -11.51
CA ALA A 405 -8.74 12.54 -11.99
C ALA A 405 -8.14 13.81 -11.35
N GLN A 406 -7.87 13.81 -10.05
CA GLN A 406 -7.24 14.93 -9.34
C GLN A 406 -5.81 15.18 -9.85
N GLY A 407 -5.00 14.12 -10.00
CA GLY A 407 -3.67 14.20 -10.58
C GLY A 407 -3.69 14.77 -11.99
N TYR A 408 -4.60 14.29 -12.83
CA TYR A 408 -4.78 14.80 -14.18
C TYR A 408 -5.18 16.29 -14.20
N MET A 409 -6.14 16.70 -13.35
CA MET A 409 -6.58 18.09 -13.29
C MET A 409 -5.48 19.06 -12.85
N ILE A 410 -4.65 18.66 -11.88
CA ILE A 410 -3.50 19.46 -11.43
C ILE A 410 -2.47 19.56 -12.55
N ALA A 411 -2.07 18.44 -13.14
CA ALA A 411 -1.09 18.41 -14.23
C ALA A 411 -1.55 19.23 -15.44
N GLU A 412 -2.81 19.12 -15.83
CA GLU A 412 -3.40 19.86 -16.94
C GLU A 412 -3.45 21.38 -16.67
N ALA A 413 -3.83 21.77 -15.45
CA ALA A 413 -3.86 23.18 -15.07
C ALA A 413 -2.46 23.82 -15.08
N LEU A 414 -1.47 23.11 -14.55
CA LEU A 414 -0.06 23.56 -14.57
C LEU A 414 0.49 23.63 -16.00
N THR A 415 0.18 22.63 -16.83
CA THR A 415 0.57 22.61 -18.25
C THR A 415 0.00 23.82 -19.02
N ARG A 416 -1.26 24.19 -18.76
CA ARG A 416 -1.90 25.40 -19.33
C ARG A 416 -1.29 26.71 -18.85
N CYS A 417 -0.58 26.66 -17.71
CA CYS A 417 0.20 27.80 -17.22
C CYS A 417 1.66 27.75 -17.70
N HIS A 418 2.03 26.82 -18.57
CA HIS A 418 3.40 26.57 -19.06
C HIS A 418 4.40 26.26 -17.94
N ILE A 419 3.92 25.71 -16.82
CA ILE A 419 4.78 25.23 -15.73
C ILE A 419 5.19 23.79 -16.04
N PRO A 420 6.50 23.48 -16.08
CA PRO A 420 7.00 22.11 -16.21
C PRO A 420 6.48 21.23 -15.07
N VAL A 421 5.88 20.09 -15.43
CA VAL A 421 5.31 19.14 -14.45
C VAL A 421 5.84 17.75 -14.72
N ARG A 422 6.34 17.10 -13.70
CA ARG A 422 6.63 15.66 -13.68
C ARG A 422 5.60 14.95 -12.81
N VAL A 423 5.08 13.82 -13.29
CA VAL A 423 4.06 13.04 -12.56
C VAL A 423 4.56 11.62 -12.34
N THR A 424 4.68 11.24 -11.08
CA THR A 424 5.18 9.93 -10.65
C THR A 424 4.23 9.37 -9.60
N SER A 425 3.93 8.08 -9.64
CA SER A 425 3.31 7.40 -8.50
C SER A 425 4.33 6.52 -7.79
N PHE A 426 4.05 6.20 -6.52
CA PHE A 426 4.88 5.29 -5.76
C PHE A 426 4.05 4.26 -5.00
N CYS A 427 4.63 3.08 -4.86
CA CYS A 427 4.16 2.02 -3.96
C CYS A 427 5.36 1.19 -3.50
N SER A 428 5.15 0.30 -2.54
CA SER A 428 6.19 -0.63 -2.08
C SER A 428 5.73 -2.07 -2.23
N LEU A 429 6.58 -2.92 -2.81
CA LEU A 429 6.31 -4.35 -3.00
C LEU A 429 7.58 -5.15 -2.81
N SER A 430 7.55 -6.17 -1.95
CA SER A 430 8.68 -7.08 -1.71
C SER A 430 10.02 -6.39 -1.42
N GLY A 431 9.99 -5.27 -0.66
CA GLY A 431 11.18 -4.49 -0.33
C GLY A 431 11.63 -3.50 -1.39
N TYR A 432 10.96 -3.44 -2.53
CA TYR A 432 11.18 -2.43 -3.55
C TYR A 432 10.21 -1.26 -3.37
N THR A 433 10.73 -0.04 -3.30
CA THR A 433 9.93 1.17 -3.52
C THR A 433 9.91 1.44 -5.02
N VAL A 434 8.74 1.30 -5.62
CA VAL A 434 8.51 1.42 -7.05
C VAL A 434 8.07 2.84 -7.36
N LEU A 435 8.76 3.48 -8.30
CA LEU A 435 8.41 4.81 -8.80
C LEU A 435 7.97 4.67 -10.27
N THR A 436 6.68 4.85 -10.52
CA THR A 436 6.12 4.77 -11.87
C THR A 436 5.92 6.17 -12.43
N ARG A 437 6.70 6.52 -13.45
CA ARG A 437 6.65 7.83 -14.10
C ARG A 437 5.63 7.83 -15.23
N TYR A 438 4.58 8.63 -15.11
CA TYR A 438 3.56 8.80 -16.15
C TYR A 438 3.96 9.88 -17.13
N ARG A 439 4.64 10.93 -16.66
CA ARG A 439 5.04 12.08 -17.46
C ARG A 439 6.29 12.71 -16.89
N ASP A 440 7.22 13.15 -17.78
CA ASP A 440 8.34 14.01 -17.41
C ASP A 440 8.07 15.48 -17.75
N TYR A 441 8.92 16.40 -17.29
CA TYR A 441 8.76 17.85 -17.46
C TYR A 441 8.58 18.27 -18.92
N GLN A 442 9.26 17.63 -19.85
CA GLN A 442 9.24 17.94 -21.27
C GLN A 442 8.06 17.31 -22.03
N GLU A 443 7.30 16.41 -21.42
CA GLU A 443 6.26 15.62 -22.08
C GLU A 443 4.86 16.24 -21.88
N GLN A 444 4.66 17.48 -22.35
CA GLN A 444 3.43 18.25 -22.11
C GLN A 444 2.15 17.62 -22.68
N ASP A 445 2.28 16.76 -23.67
CA ASP A 445 1.19 16.06 -24.35
C ASP A 445 0.78 14.74 -23.71
N ARG A 446 1.47 14.31 -22.62
CA ARG A 446 1.29 12.98 -22.02
C ARG A 446 0.47 12.95 -20.73
N ASN A 447 -0.30 13.98 -20.42
CA ASN A 447 -1.15 14.03 -19.23
C ASN A 447 -2.11 12.82 -19.13
N GLU A 448 -2.60 12.32 -20.27
CA GLU A 448 -3.51 11.17 -20.28
C GLU A 448 -2.91 9.88 -19.74
N ARG A 449 -1.57 9.75 -19.67
CA ARG A 449 -0.93 8.59 -19.04
C ARG A 449 -1.22 8.51 -17.54
N ILE A 450 -1.64 9.60 -16.90
CA ILE A 450 -2.02 9.63 -15.47
C ILE A 450 -3.22 8.72 -15.22
N PHE A 451 -4.11 8.51 -16.19
CA PHE A 451 -5.20 7.53 -16.03
C PHE A 451 -4.73 6.08 -15.93
N ARG A 452 -3.46 5.77 -16.24
CA ARG A 452 -2.85 4.46 -15.96
C ARG A 452 -2.54 4.24 -14.48
N TYR A 453 -2.84 5.22 -13.62
CA TYR A 453 -2.67 5.08 -12.18
C TYR A 453 -3.39 3.82 -11.67
N PHE A 454 -2.64 3.00 -10.96
CA PHE A 454 -3.09 1.72 -10.45
C PHE A 454 -2.46 1.48 -9.07
N THR A 455 -3.27 1.08 -8.10
CA THR A 455 -2.82 0.86 -6.72
C THR A 455 -2.41 -0.58 -6.49
N THR A 456 -1.32 -0.75 -5.76
CA THR A 456 -0.80 -2.08 -5.36
C THR A 456 0.21 -1.94 -4.23
N GLY A 457 0.36 -2.99 -3.44
CA GLY A 457 1.38 -3.05 -2.40
C GLY A 457 1.16 -2.08 -1.25
N CYS A 458 2.22 -1.87 -0.51
CA CYS A 458 2.32 -0.93 0.62
C CYS A 458 2.84 0.44 0.15
N ASN A 459 3.18 1.32 1.09
CA ASN A 459 3.78 2.63 0.80
C ASN A 459 4.91 2.96 1.77
N ARG A 460 6.12 3.15 1.22
CA ARG A 460 7.27 3.68 1.96
C ARG A 460 7.50 5.13 1.55
N ASP A 461 6.62 6.00 2.04
CA ASP A 461 6.55 7.42 1.68
C ASP A 461 7.90 8.12 1.84
N GLY A 462 8.58 7.89 2.98
CA GLY A 462 9.86 8.52 3.24
C GLY A 462 10.91 8.20 2.18
N LEU A 463 11.04 6.94 1.75
CA LEU A 463 12.00 6.58 0.69
C LEU A 463 11.58 7.11 -0.67
N ALA A 464 10.29 7.12 -0.98
CA ALA A 464 9.77 7.69 -2.22
C ALA A 464 10.03 9.21 -2.30
N ILE A 465 9.83 9.94 -1.20
CA ILE A 465 10.13 11.38 -1.09
C ILE A 465 11.64 11.62 -1.23
N ARG A 466 12.48 10.82 -0.55
CA ARG A 466 13.95 10.90 -0.66
C ARG A 466 14.43 10.65 -2.08
N ALA A 467 13.87 9.66 -2.76
CA ALA A 467 14.19 9.33 -4.14
C ALA A 467 13.79 10.47 -5.10
N LEU A 468 12.60 11.02 -4.90
CA LEU A 468 12.12 12.19 -5.65
C LEU A 468 12.99 13.42 -5.39
N ALA A 469 13.41 13.66 -4.14
CA ALA A 469 14.29 14.76 -3.78
C ALA A 469 15.61 14.74 -4.57
N ARG A 470 16.19 13.57 -4.74
CA ARG A 470 17.41 13.39 -5.54
C ARG A 470 17.20 13.77 -7.00
N GLU A 471 16.09 13.33 -7.60
CA GLU A 471 15.78 13.68 -8.98
C GLU A 471 15.49 15.18 -9.16
N ILE A 472 14.85 15.80 -8.17
CA ILE A 472 14.58 17.24 -8.17
C ILE A 472 15.88 18.04 -8.09
N GLU A 473 16.84 17.60 -7.27
CA GLU A 473 18.16 18.27 -7.16
C GLU A 473 18.95 18.26 -8.47
N GLU A 474 18.82 17.19 -9.24
CA GLU A 474 19.48 17.06 -10.54
C GLU A 474 18.82 17.92 -11.64
N SER A 475 17.61 18.43 -11.37
CA SER A 475 16.90 19.31 -12.31
C SER A 475 17.50 20.73 -12.30
N SER A 476 17.52 21.38 -13.47
CA SER A 476 18.07 22.73 -13.66
C SER A 476 17.13 23.87 -13.24
N TYR A 477 15.93 23.57 -12.74
CA TYR A 477 14.96 24.57 -12.34
C TYR A 477 15.35 25.22 -11.00
N GLU A 478 15.17 26.54 -10.89
CA GLU A 478 15.53 27.29 -9.70
C GLU A 478 14.49 27.10 -8.58
N HIS A 479 13.22 27.22 -8.93
CA HIS A 479 12.11 27.03 -7.99
C HIS A 479 11.45 25.68 -8.19
N LYS A 480 11.21 24.98 -7.11
CA LYS A 480 10.71 23.61 -7.12
C LYS A 480 9.58 23.47 -6.12
N LEU A 481 8.53 22.76 -6.48
CA LEU A 481 7.38 22.49 -5.64
C LEU A 481 6.99 21.01 -5.75
N VAL A 482 6.79 20.35 -4.63
CA VAL A 482 6.26 18.99 -4.58
C VAL A 482 4.79 19.02 -4.18
N ILE A 483 3.94 18.39 -4.97
CA ILE A 483 2.52 18.17 -4.65
C ILE A 483 2.32 16.67 -4.46
N LEU A 484 1.94 16.26 -3.26
CA LEU A 484 1.71 14.87 -2.92
C LEU A 484 0.20 14.59 -2.80
N LEU A 485 -0.30 13.53 -3.43
CA LEU A 485 -1.62 12.98 -3.18
C LEU A 485 -1.46 11.72 -2.34
N SER A 486 -1.86 11.76 -1.06
CA SER A 486 -1.70 10.64 -0.12
C SER A 486 -2.75 10.69 0.98
N ASP A 487 -3.00 9.54 1.62
CA ASP A 487 -3.84 9.43 2.82
C ASP A 487 -3.04 9.55 4.12
N ALA A 488 -1.73 9.82 4.03
CA ALA A 488 -0.82 9.97 5.16
C ALA A 488 -0.72 8.73 6.07
N LYS A 489 -0.83 7.53 5.48
CA LYS A 489 -0.71 6.24 6.17
C LYS A 489 0.50 5.44 5.69
N PRO A 490 1.72 5.89 5.96
CA PRO A 490 2.90 5.13 5.55
C PRO A 490 2.93 3.77 6.24
N ASN A 491 3.04 2.71 5.42
CA ASN A 491 3.11 1.33 5.88
C ASN A 491 3.93 0.49 4.91
N ASP A 492 4.91 -0.24 5.41
CA ASP A 492 5.75 -1.14 4.60
C ASP A 492 6.18 -2.37 5.41
N VAL A 493 6.37 -3.48 4.71
CA VAL A 493 6.79 -4.75 5.32
C VAL A 493 8.26 -4.75 5.76
N ILE A 494 9.10 -3.91 5.14
CA ILE A 494 10.50 -3.79 5.54
C ILE A 494 10.61 -2.86 6.75
N GLN A 495 11.09 -3.40 7.85
CA GLN A 495 11.27 -2.68 9.10
C GLN A 495 12.31 -1.54 8.97
N LEU A 496 12.16 -0.53 9.82
CA LEU A 496 13.18 0.49 10.06
C LEU A 496 14.28 -0.06 10.97
N TYR A 497 15.50 0.39 10.75
CA TYR A 497 16.58 0.20 11.71
C TYR A 497 16.85 1.50 12.44
N ARG A 498 16.43 1.58 13.73
CA ARG A 498 16.54 2.77 14.57
C ARG A 498 17.13 2.39 15.93
N ASP A 499 18.13 3.11 16.39
CA ASP A 499 18.76 2.96 17.71
C ASP A 499 19.20 1.53 18.06
N GLY A 500 19.68 0.77 17.05
CA GLY A 500 20.15 -0.60 17.23
C GLY A 500 19.06 -1.68 17.19
N ALA A 501 17.80 -1.31 16.98
CA ALA A 501 16.66 -2.22 16.92
C ALA A 501 15.90 -2.10 15.58
N TYR A 502 15.23 -3.19 15.19
CA TYR A 502 14.28 -3.18 14.09
C TYR A 502 12.89 -2.83 14.61
N VAL A 503 12.25 -1.83 14.02
CA VAL A 503 10.88 -1.40 14.33
C VAL A 503 10.04 -1.39 13.06
N ASP A 504 8.75 -1.66 13.19
CA ASP A 504 7.84 -1.73 12.03
C ASP A 504 7.70 -0.34 11.38
N TYR A 505 7.74 -0.30 10.04
CA TYR A 505 7.44 0.90 9.24
C TYR A 505 5.93 1.06 9.13
N ALA A 506 5.29 1.44 10.23
CA ALA A 506 3.85 1.63 10.30
C ALA A 506 3.52 2.65 11.41
N ARG A 507 2.31 3.20 11.38
CA ARG A 507 1.82 4.12 12.41
C ARG A 507 2.83 5.25 12.70
N ASP A 508 3.11 5.54 13.96
CA ASP A 508 3.98 6.64 14.39
C ASP A 508 5.38 6.56 13.78
N ASN A 509 5.97 5.36 13.69
CA ASN A 509 7.32 5.21 13.11
C ASN A 509 7.36 5.58 11.62
N GLY A 510 6.38 5.14 10.85
CA GLY A 510 6.25 5.50 9.43
C GLY A 510 5.95 6.99 9.25
N ILE A 511 5.05 7.54 10.07
CA ILE A 511 4.69 8.96 10.07
C ILE A 511 5.91 9.83 10.40
N GLU A 512 6.67 9.49 11.45
CA GLU A 512 7.89 10.23 11.84
C GLU A 512 8.96 10.18 10.76
N ASN A 513 9.19 9.00 10.17
CA ASN A 513 10.13 8.85 9.06
C ASN A 513 9.73 9.72 7.86
N THR A 514 8.46 9.65 7.45
CA THR A 514 7.93 10.48 6.36
C THR A 514 8.05 11.97 6.67
N ALA A 515 7.73 12.38 7.90
CA ALA A 515 7.86 13.76 8.34
C ALA A 515 9.32 14.26 8.32
N MET A 516 10.30 13.39 8.64
CA MET A 516 11.72 13.72 8.51
C MET A 516 12.11 14.01 7.06
N GLU A 517 11.67 13.19 6.11
CA GLU A 517 11.98 13.38 4.68
C GLU A 517 11.31 14.63 4.12
N VAL A 518 10.05 14.91 4.50
CA VAL A 518 9.38 16.16 4.14
C VAL A 518 10.12 17.39 4.68
N ARG A 519 10.55 17.35 5.95
CA ARG A 519 11.36 18.43 6.53
C ARG A 519 12.70 18.60 5.83
N SER A 520 13.34 17.49 5.41
CA SER A 520 14.59 17.53 4.64
C SER A 520 14.42 18.28 3.31
N LEU A 521 13.30 18.13 2.61
CA LEU A 521 12.97 18.92 1.43
C LEU A 521 12.78 20.41 1.76
N LEU A 522 12.05 20.71 2.83
CA LEU A 522 11.85 22.09 3.28
C LEU A 522 13.16 22.79 3.65
N PHE A 523 14.12 22.09 4.26
CA PHE A 523 15.46 22.65 4.55
C PHE A 523 16.28 22.93 3.28
N ARG A 524 15.91 22.36 2.15
CA ARG A 524 16.52 22.60 0.82
C ARG A 524 15.72 23.60 -0.02
N ASP A 525 14.83 24.36 0.62
CA ASP A 525 13.94 25.33 -0.03
C ASP A 525 13.01 24.68 -1.10
N ILE A 526 12.65 23.40 -0.90
CA ILE A 526 11.69 22.67 -1.74
C ILE A 526 10.41 22.47 -0.93
N PRO A 527 9.39 23.32 -1.10
CA PRO A 527 8.14 23.19 -0.39
C PRO A 527 7.38 21.94 -0.83
N VAL A 528 6.71 21.32 0.15
CA VAL A 528 5.84 20.15 -0.05
C VAL A 528 4.44 20.52 0.38
N ILE A 529 3.46 20.28 -0.49
CA ILE A 529 2.03 20.39 -0.19
C ILE A 529 1.35 19.05 -0.38
N CYS A 530 0.38 18.72 0.46
CA CYS A 530 -0.38 17.48 0.35
C CYS A 530 -1.85 17.75 0.00
N VAL A 531 -2.31 17.11 -1.04
CA VAL A 531 -3.73 16.92 -1.32
C VAL A 531 -4.16 15.65 -0.60
N PHE A 532 -4.78 15.82 0.55
CA PHE A 532 -5.08 14.73 1.45
C PHE A 532 -6.31 13.93 0.97
N THR A 533 -6.10 12.64 0.77
CA THR A 533 -7.11 11.69 0.29
C THR A 533 -7.64 10.76 1.39
N GLY A 534 -7.13 10.87 2.62
CA GLY A 534 -7.48 10.01 3.76
C GLY A 534 -8.82 10.31 4.42
N ASN A 535 -9.10 9.61 5.50
CA ASN A 535 -10.28 9.79 6.35
C ASN A 535 -10.04 10.85 7.43
N ASP A 536 -11.10 11.22 8.18
CA ASP A 536 -10.98 12.21 9.25
C ASP A 536 -10.06 11.75 10.39
N ASP A 537 -9.99 10.45 10.64
CA ASP A 537 -9.15 9.84 11.68
C ASP A 537 -7.66 9.98 11.37
N ASP A 538 -7.29 10.18 10.10
CA ASP A 538 -5.90 10.27 9.64
C ASP A 538 -5.38 11.71 9.59
N ILE A 539 -6.21 12.71 9.88
CA ILE A 539 -5.82 14.13 9.91
C ILE A 539 -4.65 14.42 10.85
N PRO A 540 -4.57 13.82 12.06
CA PRO A 540 -3.41 14.02 12.94
C PRO A 540 -2.09 13.58 12.30
N ALA A 541 -2.09 12.47 11.57
CA ALA A 541 -0.92 12.00 10.82
C ALA A 541 -0.52 12.99 9.72
N ALA A 542 -1.49 13.47 8.93
CA ALA A 542 -1.24 14.50 7.91
C ALA A 542 -0.67 15.79 8.52
N HIS A 543 -1.16 16.20 9.69
CA HIS A 543 -0.60 17.34 10.43
C HIS A 543 0.86 17.12 10.88
N THR A 544 1.18 15.92 11.34
CA THR A 544 2.54 15.58 11.78
C THR A 544 3.52 15.61 10.60
N ILE A 545 3.10 15.12 9.43
CA ILE A 545 3.93 15.03 8.22
C ILE A 545 4.07 16.39 7.54
N TYR A 546 2.94 17.07 7.24
CA TYR A 546 2.90 18.23 6.35
C TYR A 546 2.68 19.57 7.08
N GLY A 547 2.44 19.56 8.39
CA GLY A 547 2.13 20.75 9.15
C GLY A 547 0.82 21.40 8.70
N ARG A 548 0.90 22.64 8.19
CA ARG A 548 -0.26 23.37 7.63
C ARG A 548 -0.37 23.26 6.10
N ASN A 549 0.58 22.60 5.47
CA ASN A 549 0.68 22.53 4.01
C ASN A 549 -0.10 21.35 3.44
N PHE A 550 -1.26 21.04 3.98
CA PHE A 550 -2.15 20.05 3.38
C PHE A 550 -3.59 20.55 3.30
N ALA A 551 -4.31 19.99 2.35
CA ALA A 551 -5.72 20.30 2.16
C ALA A 551 -6.53 19.04 1.95
N ARG A 552 -7.63 18.92 2.68
CA ARG A 552 -8.62 17.87 2.50
C ARG A 552 -9.64 18.27 1.46
N ILE A 553 -9.83 17.43 0.46
CA ILE A 553 -10.83 17.62 -0.60
C ILE A 553 -12.09 16.84 -0.24
N ARG A 554 -13.18 17.53 0.09
CA ARG A 554 -14.48 16.91 0.41
C ARG A 554 -15.40 16.81 -0.80
N SER A 555 -15.22 17.67 -1.78
CA SER A 555 -16.02 17.68 -3.01
C SER A 555 -15.21 18.21 -4.19
N LEU A 556 -15.60 17.80 -5.39
CA LEU A 556 -14.98 18.25 -6.62
C LEU A 556 -15.12 19.77 -6.83
N ASP A 557 -16.20 20.36 -6.36
CA ASP A 557 -16.43 21.81 -6.50
C ASP A 557 -15.45 22.65 -5.68
N GLN A 558 -15.01 22.11 -4.52
CA GLN A 558 -14.02 22.76 -3.65
C GLN A 558 -12.58 22.51 -4.10
N PHE A 559 -12.35 21.49 -4.95
CA PHE A 559 -11.02 21.06 -5.36
C PHE A 559 -10.15 22.20 -5.89
N ALA A 560 -10.66 22.92 -6.92
CA ALA A 560 -9.89 23.99 -7.56
C ALA A 560 -9.59 25.15 -6.62
N ASP A 561 -10.51 25.44 -5.68
CA ASP A 561 -10.35 26.52 -4.72
C ASP A 561 -9.33 26.15 -3.65
N THR A 562 -9.42 24.94 -3.12
CA THR A 562 -8.57 24.47 -2.04
C THR A 562 -7.13 24.21 -2.53
N VAL A 563 -6.96 23.43 -3.59
CA VAL A 563 -5.64 23.15 -4.18
C VAL A 563 -5.02 24.41 -4.77
N GLY A 564 -5.83 25.23 -5.44
CA GLY A 564 -5.37 26.50 -6.00
C GLY A 564 -4.85 27.48 -4.94
N THR A 565 -5.49 27.53 -3.76
CA THR A 565 -5.02 28.34 -2.63
C THR A 565 -3.69 27.85 -2.08
N LEU A 566 -3.52 26.51 -1.94
CA LEU A 566 -2.25 25.95 -1.48
C LEU A 566 -1.10 26.26 -2.47
N ILE A 567 -1.31 26.01 -3.76
CA ILE A 567 -0.31 26.30 -4.79
C ILE A 567 -0.02 27.81 -4.83
N GLN A 568 -1.06 28.65 -4.77
CA GLN A 568 -0.89 30.11 -4.75
C GLN A 568 -0.07 30.61 -3.57
N ASN A 569 -0.29 30.04 -2.37
CA ASN A 569 0.47 30.42 -1.18
C ASN A 569 1.96 30.05 -1.34
N GLN A 570 2.26 28.88 -1.92
CA GLN A 570 3.63 28.47 -2.16
C GLN A 570 4.32 29.33 -3.26
N ILE A 571 3.65 29.61 -4.36
CA ILE A 571 4.20 30.50 -5.40
C ILE A 571 4.52 31.90 -4.83
N ARG A 572 3.71 32.40 -3.91
CA ARG A 572 3.97 33.70 -3.26
C ARG A 572 5.11 33.69 -2.25
N SER A 573 5.47 32.53 -1.72
CA SER A 573 6.56 32.36 -0.75
C SER A 573 7.92 32.07 -1.40
N LEU A 574 7.93 31.77 -2.71
CA LEU A 574 9.14 31.65 -3.53
C LEU A 574 9.79 33.02 -3.75
#